data_ede5c3049ed689f9519e764acd6996bb
#
_entry.id   ede5c3049ed689f9519e764acd6996bb
#
_cell.length_a   1.000
_cell.length_b   1.000
_cell.length_c   1.000
_cell.angle_alpha   90.00
_cell.angle_beta   90.00
_cell.angle_gamma   90.00
#
_symmetry.space_group_name_H-M   'P 1'
#
loop_
_entity.id
_entity.type
_entity.pdbx_description
1 polymer ?
#
loop_
_entity_poly.entity_id
_entity_poly.type
_entity_poly.pdbx_seq_one_letter_code
_entity_poly.pdbx_strand_id
1 'polypeptide(L)'
;MGFITKIWDVVFNNVLSQPDIFIGVFVLVGYILLKRKWYEVAAGFIRAVVGYQILQVGASNLKNAVSPLLTGITTKWAIDAVVIDPNFGLTAATAALESIGATTSYAMLTLLIAFLWNVLLVFLRKYTKIRTLFTTGHIMVKQSTVATWIIFLLIPGLRNMGGIVLVGLLCGTYWSVFSNLTVEATQDLTEGAGFAVGHQQMLGVWFADKFGAWLGKKTKKDKAEDKELKVGGMLSVLDDYVVSVTVIMVLFFGTIMVILGPDLLKQVDKSTFGKLTFPVYILKRCTSFAVALVVLKTGIRMFVGELTESFEGISSSFLKGSLPAVDCAATYSFGDSNATTLGFIFGAVGQLIAIAGLLIFKSPLMIIPGFVPLFYDNATIGLYANNKGGFKALVICCIGSGLLQVLGSAAAILLFQMAPFGGYVGNLDWATLWPVMGLAIKYLAVPGAVLCIVAMLVIPQLQYRKNKENYFNLGLDEE
;
A
#
# COMPACT_ATOMS: atom_id res chain seq x y z
N MET A 1 28.55 -7.68 34.99
CA MET A 1 27.64 -7.24 33.88
C MET A 1 26.64 -6.27 34.47
N GLY A 2 26.81 -5.05 34.10
CA GLY A 2 26.46 -3.94 34.94
C GLY A 2 25.11 -3.32 34.72
N PHE A 3 24.86 -2.26 35.42
CA PHE A 3 23.72 -1.35 35.40
C PHE A 3 23.26 -0.97 33.97
N ILE A 4 24.18 -0.75 33.05
CA ILE A 4 23.91 -0.44 31.63
C ILE A 4 23.20 -1.58 30.92
N THR A 5 23.57 -2.85 31.15
CA THR A 5 22.91 -4.02 30.55
C THR A 5 21.47 -4.15 31.06
N LYS A 6 21.25 -3.92 32.36
CA LYS A 6 19.88 -3.94 32.92
C LYS A 6 19.00 -2.82 32.36
N ILE A 7 19.55 -1.60 32.18
CA ILE A 7 18.80 -0.50 31.56
C ILE A 7 18.47 -0.86 30.09
N TRP A 8 19.45 -1.41 29.38
CA TRP A 8 19.24 -1.83 27.98
C TRP A 8 18.17 -2.90 27.87
N ASP A 9 18.19 -3.91 28.72
CA ASP A 9 17.16 -4.98 28.75
C ASP A 9 15.78 -4.41 29.06
N VAL A 10 15.67 -3.46 29.98
CA VAL A 10 14.39 -2.80 30.29
C VAL A 10 13.90 -1.97 29.10
N VAL A 11 14.76 -1.18 28.48
CA VAL A 11 14.41 -0.36 27.30
C VAL A 11 14.06 -1.25 26.13
N PHE A 12 14.85 -2.30 25.87
CA PHE A 12 14.58 -3.23 24.79
C PHE A 12 13.23 -3.93 24.96
N ASN A 13 12.98 -4.54 26.12
CA ASN A 13 11.79 -5.35 26.35
C ASN A 13 10.50 -4.52 26.51
N ASN A 14 10.57 -3.31 27.09
CA ASN A 14 9.37 -2.52 27.40
C ASN A 14 9.13 -1.36 26.42
N VAL A 15 10.10 -1.01 25.59
CA VAL A 15 9.94 0.05 24.59
C VAL A 15 10.14 -0.49 23.17
N LEU A 16 11.36 -0.97 22.86
CA LEU A 16 11.69 -1.35 21.49
C LEU A 16 10.95 -2.60 21.02
N SER A 17 10.63 -3.54 21.93
CA SER A 17 9.87 -4.75 21.63
C SER A 17 8.35 -4.59 21.71
N GLN A 18 7.87 -3.41 22.13
CA GLN A 18 6.45 -3.08 22.20
C GLN A 18 6.13 -2.02 21.14
N PRO A 19 5.55 -2.40 19.98
CA PRO A 19 5.39 -1.49 18.84
C PRO A 19 4.54 -0.25 19.14
N ASP A 20 3.52 -0.38 19.96
CA ASP A 20 2.64 0.70 20.39
C ASP A 20 3.40 1.72 21.25
N ILE A 21 4.14 1.25 22.24
CA ILE A 21 4.96 2.10 23.12
C ILE A 21 6.11 2.73 22.32
N PHE A 22 6.77 1.95 21.44
CA PHE A 22 7.84 2.45 20.57
C PHE A 22 7.38 3.64 19.71
N ILE A 23 6.23 3.51 19.05
CA ILE A 23 5.65 4.59 18.24
C ILE A 23 5.30 5.79 19.12
N GLY A 24 4.68 5.56 20.28
CA GLY A 24 4.37 6.62 21.23
C GLY A 24 5.62 7.40 21.67
N VAL A 25 6.68 6.71 22.05
CA VAL A 25 7.97 7.34 22.43
C VAL A 25 8.56 8.11 21.26
N PHE A 26 8.45 7.59 20.03
CA PHE A 26 8.92 8.28 18.85
C PHE A 26 8.19 9.61 18.62
N VAL A 27 6.85 9.61 18.74
CA VAL A 27 6.02 10.84 18.64
C VAL A 27 6.38 11.82 19.76
N LEU A 28 6.55 11.32 20.98
CA LEU A 28 6.97 12.13 22.12
C LEU A 28 8.30 12.85 21.86
N VAL A 29 9.31 12.13 21.37
CA VAL A 29 10.62 12.72 21.01
C VAL A 29 10.48 13.75 19.91
N GLY A 30 9.70 13.46 18.85
CA GLY A 30 9.44 14.39 17.75
C GLY A 30 8.78 15.68 18.23
N TYR A 31 7.78 15.60 19.08
CA TYR A 31 7.07 16.76 19.61
C TYR A 31 7.95 17.61 20.57
N ILE A 32 8.83 16.98 21.36
CA ILE A 32 9.82 17.68 22.16
C ILE A 32 10.78 18.47 21.26
N LEU A 33 11.28 17.86 20.19
CA LEU A 33 12.18 18.53 19.23
C LEU A 33 11.48 19.71 18.53
N LEU A 34 10.17 19.61 18.29
CA LEU A 34 9.33 20.70 17.77
C LEU A 34 8.99 21.76 18.80
N LYS A 35 9.48 21.63 20.04
CA LYS A 35 9.19 22.55 21.17
C LYS A 35 7.71 22.70 21.46
N ARG A 36 6.92 21.62 21.25
CA ARG A 36 5.50 21.56 21.60
C ARG A 36 5.33 21.67 23.12
N LYS A 37 4.18 22.16 23.55
CA LYS A 37 3.84 22.24 24.96
C LYS A 37 3.69 20.84 25.58
N TRP A 38 4.05 20.67 26.84
CA TRP A 38 4.08 19.36 27.50
C TRP A 38 2.78 18.55 27.38
N TYR A 39 1.62 19.23 27.43
CA TYR A 39 0.34 18.56 27.29
C TYR A 39 0.06 18.09 25.84
N GLU A 40 0.57 18.79 24.83
CA GLU A 40 0.51 18.35 23.42
C GLU A 40 1.41 17.12 23.23
N VAL A 41 2.60 17.12 23.83
CA VAL A 41 3.52 15.96 23.83
C VAL A 41 2.87 14.74 24.47
N ALA A 42 2.25 14.91 25.64
CA ALA A 42 1.57 13.83 26.34
C ALA A 42 0.35 13.32 25.54
N ALA A 43 -0.44 14.23 24.97
CA ALA A 43 -1.58 13.86 24.14
C ALA A 43 -1.16 13.11 22.87
N GLY A 44 -0.10 13.57 22.18
CA GLY A 44 0.46 12.91 21.00
C GLY A 44 0.95 11.50 21.30
N PHE A 45 1.68 11.32 22.40
CA PHE A 45 2.09 10.00 22.88
C PHE A 45 0.90 9.06 23.08
N ILE A 46 -0.12 9.50 23.84
CA ILE A 46 -1.30 8.69 24.14
C ILE A 46 -2.06 8.33 22.87
N ARG A 47 -2.31 9.30 21.98
CA ARG A 47 -3.02 9.05 20.71
C ARG A 47 -2.25 8.09 19.81
N ALA A 48 -0.93 8.17 19.77
CA ALA A 48 -0.11 7.25 19.01
C ALA A 48 -0.20 5.81 19.55
N VAL A 49 -0.08 5.62 20.86
CA VAL A 49 -0.21 4.31 21.52
C VAL A 49 -1.60 3.72 21.32
N VAL A 50 -2.65 4.48 21.66
CA VAL A 50 -4.04 4.02 21.52
C VAL A 50 -4.41 3.75 20.06
N GLY A 51 -3.97 4.60 19.14
CA GLY A 51 -4.18 4.41 17.71
C GLY A 51 -3.57 3.11 17.19
N TYR A 52 -2.36 2.77 17.64
CA TYR A 52 -1.76 1.49 17.28
C TYR A 52 -2.49 0.28 17.88
N GLN A 53 -2.98 0.37 19.12
CA GLN A 53 -3.79 -0.69 19.74
C GLN A 53 -5.12 -0.88 19.00
N ILE A 54 -5.79 0.20 18.57
CA ILE A 54 -7.00 0.12 17.73
C ILE A 54 -6.69 -0.56 16.40
N LEU A 55 -5.54 -0.26 15.78
CA LEU A 55 -5.08 -0.96 14.57
C LEU A 55 -4.99 -2.47 14.80
N GLN A 56 -4.42 -2.91 15.91
CA GLN A 56 -4.30 -4.35 16.23
C GLN A 56 -5.66 -5.02 16.37
N VAL A 57 -6.63 -4.36 17.01
CA VAL A 57 -8.02 -4.84 17.10
C VAL A 57 -8.64 -4.98 15.71
N GLY A 58 -8.47 -3.96 14.86
CA GLY A 58 -8.94 -3.98 13.47
C GLY A 58 -8.31 -5.11 12.65
N ALA A 59 -7.01 -5.32 12.78
CA ALA A 59 -6.27 -6.37 12.10
C ALA A 59 -6.74 -7.78 12.51
N SER A 60 -6.95 -8.01 13.80
CA SER A 60 -7.49 -9.27 14.33
C SER A 60 -8.90 -9.54 13.80
N ASN A 61 -9.78 -8.53 13.84
CA ASN A 61 -11.13 -8.65 13.32
C ASN A 61 -11.16 -8.92 11.81
N LEU A 62 -10.24 -8.30 11.05
CA LEU A 62 -10.12 -8.52 9.61
C LEU A 62 -9.75 -9.98 9.31
N LYS A 63 -8.75 -10.52 10.00
CA LYS A 63 -8.36 -11.93 9.90
C LYS A 63 -9.55 -12.86 10.21
N ASN A 64 -10.26 -12.59 11.30
CA ASN A 64 -11.41 -13.39 11.71
C ASN A 64 -12.58 -13.33 10.72
N ALA A 65 -12.80 -12.18 10.06
CA ALA A 65 -13.88 -12.04 9.07
C ALA A 65 -13.62 -12.90 7.82
N VAL A 66 -12.37 -13.09 7.41
CA VAL A 66 -12.00 -13.77 6.16
C VAL A 66 -11.59 -15.23 6.37
N SER A 67 -11.13 -15.59 7.57
CA SER A 67 -10.64 -16.94 7.88
C SER A 67 -11.59 -18.07 7.43
N PRO A 68 -12.93 -18.02 7.64
CA PRO A 68 -13.82 -19.09 7.18
C PRO A 68 -13.85 -19.25 5.66
N LEU A 69 -13.68 -18.15 4.92
CA LEU A 69 -13.63 -18.17 3.46
C LEU A 69 -12.36 -18.89 2.98
N LEU A 70 -11.19 -18.53 3.54
CA LEU A 70 -9.92 -19.15 3.20
C LEU A 70 -9.93 -20.63 3.56
N THR A 71 -10.38 -20.97 4.76
CA THR A 71 -10.52 -22.36 5.22
C THR A 71 -11.48 -23.16 4.34
N GLY A 72 -12.60 -22.57 3.94
CA GLY A 72 -13.57 -23.19 3.04
C GLY A 72 -12.97 -23.49 1.66
N ILE A 73 -12.20 -22.57 1.09
CA ILE A 73 -11.52 -22.76 -0.20
C ILE A 73 -10.49 -23.91 -0.10
N THR A 74 -9.64 -23.84 0.92
CA THR A 74 -8.61 -24.87 1.14
C THR A 74 -9.24 -26.26 1.37
N THR A 75 -10.32 -26.34 2.16
CA THR A 75 -11.02 -27.60 2.42
C THR A 75 -11.68 -28.16 1.16
N LYS A 76 -12.30 -27.31 0.32
CA LYS A 76 -13.04 -27.75 -0.85
C LYS A 76 -12.15 -28.19 -2.01
N TRP A 77 -11.05 -27.44 -2.25
CA TRP A 77 -10.22 -27.61 -3.45
C TRP A 77 -8.78 -27.98 -3.18
N ALA A 78 -8.35 -28.08 -1.92
CA ALA A 78 -6.96 -28.30 -1.52
C ALA A 78 -5.99 -27.27 -2.16
N ILE A 79 -6.44 -26.00 -2.27
CA ILE A 79 -5.69 -24.89 -2.85
C ILE A 79 -5.53 -23.81 -1.79
N ASP A 80 -4.32 -23.26 -1.63
CA ASP A 80 -4.08 -22.12 -0.76
C ASP A 80 -4.77 -20.86 -1.32
N ALA A 81 -5.53 -20.17 -0.48
CA ALA A 81 -6.19 -18.93 -0.86
C ALA A 81 -5.55 -17.75 -0.14
N VAL A 82 -5.22 -16.69 -0.89
CA VAL A 82 -4.58 -15.48 -0.36
C VAL A 82 -5.32 -14.24 -0.81
N VAL A 83 -5.62 -13.36 0.15
CA VAL A 83 -6.20 -12.05 -0.14
C VAL A 83 -5.10 -11.06 -0.49
N ILE A 84 -5.21 -10.43 -1.66
CA ILE A 84 -4.34 -9.33 -2.06
C ILE A 84 -4.97 -7.99 -1.67
N ASP A 85 -4.44 -7.42 -0.58
CA ASP A 85 -4.83 -6.11 -0.05
C ASP A 85 -3.78 -5.63 0.95
N PRO A 86 -3.38 -4.36 0.97
CA PRO A 86 -2.34 -3.87 1.89
C PRO A 86 -2.63 -4.10 3.37
N ASN A 87 -3.91 -4.14 3.75
CA ASN A 87 -4.28 -4.41 5.15
C ASN A 87 -4.06 -5.89 5.48
N PHE A 88 -4.38 -6.80 4.54
CA PHE A 88 -4.06 -8.22 4.66
C PHE A 88 -2.55 -8.47 4.57
N GLY A 89 -1.86 -7.77 3.68
CA GLY A 89 -0.41 -7.82 3.58
C GLY A 89 0.28 -7.43 4.90
N LEU A 90 -0.20 -6.37 5.55
CA LEU A 90 0.27 -5.96 6.88
C LEU A 90 0.05 -7.06 7.91
N THR A 91 -1.16 -7.59 8.01
CA THR A 91 -1.51 -8.64 8.98
C THR A 91 -0.71 -9.92 8.75
N ALA A 92 -0.58 -10.34 7.50
CA ALA A 92 0.17 -11.52 7.10
C ALA A 92 1.68 -11.37 7.37
N ALA A 93 2.27 -10.23 7.01
CA ALA A 93 3.68 -9.97 7.26
C ALA A 93 4.00 -9.85 8.76
N THR A 94 3.09 -9.29 9.55
CA THR A 94 3.20 -9.27 11.01
C THR A 94 3.26 -10.70 11.56
N ALA A 95 2.30 -11.55 11.19
CA ALA A 95 2.28 -12.96 11.60
C ALA A 95 3.52 -13.74 11.11
N ALA A 96 4.00 -13.42 9.91
CA ALA A 96 5.21 -14.03 9.35
C ALA A 96 6.47 -13.63 10.14
N LEU A 97 6.61 -12.36 10.52
CA LEU A 97 7.70 -11.89 11.37
C LEU A 97 7.65 -12.55 12.75
N GLU A 98 6.48 -12.61 13.36
CA GLU A 98 6.28 -13.28 14.65
C GLU A 98 6.65 -14.77 14.61
N SER A 99 6.34 -15.47 13.50
CA SER A 99 6.66 -16.88 13.33
C SER A 99 8.16 -17.21 13.35
N ILE A 100 9.01 -16.21 13.07
CA ILE A 100 10.47 -16.32 13.13
C ILE A 100 11.07 -15.66 14.39
N GLY A 101 10.22 -15.28 15.37
CA GLY A 101 10.63 -14.63 16.59
C GLY A 101 11.04 -13.15 16.43
N ALA A 102 10.73 -12.54 15.27
CA ALA A 102 10.94 -11.12 15.06
C ALA A 102 9.77 -10.30 15.61
N THR A 103 10.05 -9.14 16.19
CA THR A 103 9.02 -8.24 16.70
C THR A 103 8.56 -7.27 15.61
N THR A 104 7.31 -6.83 15.68
CA THR A 104 6.79 -5.79 14.78
C THR A 104 7.48 -4.44 14.97
N SER A 105 8.18 -4.25 16.10
CA SER A 105 9.05 -3.09 16.32
C SER A 105 10.16 -2.98 15.27
N TYR A 106 10.63 -4.10 14.72
CA TYR A 106 11.61 -4.07 13.62
C TYR A 106 11.04 -3.41 12.37
N ALA A 107 9.77 -3.66 12.06
CA ALA A 107 9.10 -3.00 10.95
C ALA A 107 8.94 -1.49 11.19
N MET A 108 8.69 -1.08 12.44
CA MET A 108 8.61 0.34 12.80
C MET A 108 9.98 1.03 12.77
N LEU A 109 11.05 0.35 13.18
CA LEU A 109 12.42 0.84 13.00
C LEU A 109 12.79 0.96 11.51
N THR A 110 12.37 -0.02 10.70
CA THR A 110 12.52 0.05 9.24
C THR A 110 11.82 1.29 8.66
N LEU A 111 10.58 1.56 9.09
CA LEU A 111 9.82 2.74 8.68
C LEU A 111 10.59 4.03 9.01
N LEU A 112 11.07 4.13 10.24
CA LEU A 112 11.84 5.30 10.69
C LEU A 112 13.10 5.52 9.85
N ILE A 113 13.90 4.47 9.67
CA ILE A 113 15.13 4.54 8.86
C ILE A 113 14.80 4.91 7.41
N ALA A 114 13.76 4.32 6.84
CA ALA A 114 13.32 4.61 5.47
C ALA A 114 12.88 6.07 5.31
N PHE A 115 12.15 6.61 6.30
CA PHE A 115 11.75 8.01 6.30
C PHE A 115 12.96 8.96 6.43
N LEU A 116 13.85 8.71 7.40
CA LEU A 116 15.07 9.52 7.56
C LEU A 116 15.96 9.45 6.32
N TRP A 117 16.02 8.31 5.66
CA TRP A 117 16.72 8.16 4.38
C TRP A 117 16.05 8.98 3.27
N ASN A 118 14.72 8.98 3.17
CA ASN A 118 13.99 9.85 2.23
C ASN A 118 14.28 11.33 2.50
N VAL A 119 14.24 11.76 3.78
CA VAL A 119 14.60 13.13 4.19
C VAL A 119 16.01 13.48 3.74
N LEU A 120 16.98 12.58 3.97
CA LEU A 120 18.38 12.78 3.55
C LEU A 120 18.51 12.89 2.02
N LEU A 121 17.82 12.02 1.26
CA LEU A 121 17.84 12.07 -0.20
C LEU A 121 17.25 13.37 -0.74
N VAL A 122 16.18 13.89 -0.13
CA VAL A 122 15.59 15.20 -0.47
C VAL A 122 16.51 16.36 -0.06
N PHE A 123 17.12 16.29 1.11
CA PHE A 123 18.12 17.29 1.55
C PHE A 123 19.27 17.39 0.54
N LEU A 124 19.73 16.25 0.04
CA LEU A 124 20.78 16.14 -0.98
C LEU A 124 20.28 16.28 -2.42
N ARG A 125 19.09 16.87 -2.65
CA ARG A 125 18.40 16.93 -3.96
C ARG A 125 19.25 17.50 -5.11
N LYS A 126 20.20 18.37 -4.82
CA LYS A 126 21.16 18.88 -5.84
C LYS A 126 21.94 17.73 -6.50
N TYR A 127 22.21 16.66 -5.77
CA TYR A 127 22.92 15.46 -6.22
C TYR A 127 21.95 14.34 -6.60
N THR A 128 20.99 14.01 -5.74
CA THR A 128 20.05 12.89 -5.90
C THR A 128 18.98 13.15 -6.95
N LYS A 129 18.63 14.43 -7.19
CA LYS A 129 17.50 14.87 -8.03
C LYS A 129 16.14 14.44 -7.50
N ILE A 130 16.04 14.12 -6.21
CA ILE A 130 14.80 13.74 -5.53
C ILE A 130 14.20 14.98 -4.85
N ARG A 131 12.92 15.26 -5.12
CA ARG A 131 12.19 16.45 -4.65
C ARG A 131 11.05 16.12 -3.70
N THR A 132 10.65 14.85 -3.62
CA THR A 132 9.44 14.44 -2.93
C THR A 132 9.74 13.87 -1.56
N LEU A 133 9.01 14.36 -0.55
CA LEU A 133 8.95 13.77 0.77
C LEU A 133 7.72 12.87 0.85
N PHE A 134 7.93 11.60 1.12
CA PHE A 134 6.84 10.63 1.21
C PHE A 134 6.13 10.78 2.57
N THR A 135 4.88 11.26 2.56
CA THR A 135 4.13 11.61 3.78
C THR A 135 2.93 10.69 4.06
N THR A 136 2.67 9.71 3.19
CA THR A 136 1.52 8.80 3.35
C THR A 136 1.80 7.73 4.41
N GLY A 137 1.78 8.10 5.68
CA GLY A 137 2.24 7.27 6.79
C GLY A 137 1.54 5.90 6.90
N HIS A 138 0.23 5.80 6.63
CA HIS A 138 -0.47 4.51 6.66
C HIS A 138 0.02 3.53 5.59
N ILE A 139 0.53 4.04 4.47
CA ILE A 139 1.17 3.25 3.44
C ILE A 139 2.58 2.85 3.88
N MET A 140 3.33 3.77 4.51
CA MET A 140 4.68 3.50 5.04
C MET A 140 4.70 2.31 5.99
N VAL A 141 3.73 2.24 6.91
CA VAL A 141 3.60 1.11 7.88
C VAL A 141 3.44 -0.22 7.16
N LYS A 142 2.54 -0.29 6.19
CA LYS A 142 2.25 -1.53 5.44
C LYS A 142 3.46 -1.98 4.62
N GLN A 143 4.08 -1.05 3.92
CA GLN A 143 5.23 -1.33 3.07
C GLN A 143 6.47 -1.73 3.87
N SER A 144 6.80 -1.01 4.94
CA SER A 144 7.96 -1.34 5.78
C SER A 144 7.80 -2.72 6.44
N THR A 145 6.59 -3.08 6.89
CA THR A 145 6.34 -4.39 7.50
C THR A 145 6.55 -5.53 6.50
N VAL A 146 5.94 -5.42 5.31
CA VAL A 146 6.07 -6.46 4.27
C VAL A 146 7.50 -6.53 3.74
N ALA A 147 8.17 -5.39 3.52
CA ALA A 147 9.56 -5.37 3.09
C ALA A 147 10.52 -5.97 4.13
N THR A 148 10.27 -5.74 5.43
CA THR A 148 11.05 -6.37 6.50
C THR A 148 10.95 -7.89 6.44
N TRP A 149 9.72 -8.42 6.27
CA TRP A 149 9.53 -9.85 6.05
C TRP A 149 10.30 -10.37 4.83
N ILE A 150 10.17 -9.70 3.68
CA ILE A 150 10.84 -10.11 2.43
C ILE A 150 12.35 -10.25 2.63
N ILE A 151 13.00 -9.27 3.23
CA ILE A 151 14.46 -9.31 3.45
C ILE A 151 14.85 -10.36 4.49
N PHE A 152 14.09 -10.49 5.58
CA PHE A 152 14.35 -11.49 6.61
C PHE A 152 14.14 -12.93 6.13
N LEU A 153 13.21 -13.11 5.16
CA LEU A 153 13.03 -14.39 4.47
C LEU A 153 14.18 -14.67 3.51
N LEU A 154 14.50 -13.70 2.63
CA LEU A 154 15.44 -13.92 1.53
C LEU A 154 16.90 -13.92 2.00
N ILE A 155 17.20 -13.25 3.11
CA ILE A 155 18.55 -13.17 3.70
C ILE A 155 18.46 -13.49 5.21
N PRO A 156 18.27 -14.76 5.61
CA PRO A 156 18.07 -15.11 7.02
C PRO A 156 19.19 -14.65 7.95
N GLY A 157 20.43 -14.53 7.48
CA GLY A 157 21.55 -14.00 8.23
C GLY A 157 21.44 -12.51 8.60
N LEU A 158 20.49 -11.80 8.01
CA LEU A 158 20.19 -10.39 8.28
C LEU A 158 18.96 -10.17 9.17
N ARG A 159 18.51 -11.16 9.94
CA ARG A 159 17.45 -10.97 10.95
C ARG A 159 17.97 -10.23 12.18
N ASN A 160 18.53 -9.04 11.95
CA ASN A 160 19.21 -8.20 12.93
C ASN A 160 19.15 -6.71 12.53
N MET A 161 19.77 -5.84 13.29
CA MET A 161 19.82 -4.39 13.01
C MET A 161 20.42 -4.05 11.63
N GLY A 162 21.41 -4.82 11.16
CA GLY A 162 21.96 -4.62 9.80
C GLY A 162 20.95 -4.82 8.70
N GLY A 163 20.10 -5.85 8.85
CA GLY A 163 18.98 -6.09 7.95
C GLY A 163 17.92 -5.00 8.02
N ILE A 164 17.56 -4.53 9.20
CA ILE A 164 16.62 -3.42 9.38
C ILE A 164 17.11 -2.16 8.65
N VAL A 165 18.41 -1.82 8.78
CA VAL A 165 19.01 -0.72 8.04
C VAL A 165 18.92 -0.94 6.53
N LEU A 166 19.27 -2.12 6.04
CA LEU A 166 19.20 -2.44 4.61
C LEU A 166 17.77 -2.30 4.06
N VAL A 167 16.78 -2.84 4.79
CA VAL A 167 15.36 -2.69 4.40
C VAL A 167 14.93 -1.24 4.41
N GLY A 168 15.33 -0.48 5.43
CA GLY A 168 15.04 0.95 5.54
C GLY A 168 15.61 1.74 4.36
N LEU A 169 16.85 1.49 3.96
CA LEU A 169 17.45 2.10 2.78
C LEU A 169 16.72 1.71 1.49
N LEU A 170 16.36 0.44 1.34
CA LEU A 170 15.63 -0.04 0.15
C LEU A 170 14.24 0.59 0.05
N CYS A 171 13.44 0.54 1.12
CA CYS A 171 12.11 1.14 1.19
C CYS A 171 12.15 2.66 1.00
N GLY A 172 13.04 3.34 1.71
CA GLY A 172 13.17 4.79 1.61
C GLY A 172 13.62 5.25 0.22
N THR A 173 14.46 4.46 -0.46
CA THR A 173 14.81 4.72 -1.86
C THR A 173 13.59 4.51 -2.78
N TYR A 174 12.83 3.44 -2.57
CA TYR A 174 11.59 3.20 -3.31
C TYR A 174 10.60 4.36 -3.13
N TRP A 175 10.34 4.78 -1.90
CA TRP A 175 9.45 5.92 -1.63
C TRP A 175 9.92 7.20 -2.32
N SER A 176 11.21 7.50 -2.17
CA SER A 176 11.80 8.72 -2.71
C SER A 176 11.75 8.77 -4.23
N VAL A 177 12.17 7.69 -4.88
CA VAL A 177 12.34 7.65 -6.33
C VAL A 177 10.98 7.55 -7.03
N PHE A 178 10.10 6.67 -6.56
CA PHE A 178 8.84 6.44 -7.27
C PHE A 178 7.80 7.52 -7.00
N SER A 179 7.77 8.14 -5.82
CA SER A 179 6.96 9.34 -5.64
C SER A 179 7.49 10.52 -6.48
N ASN A 180 8.82 10.69 -6.56
CA ASN A 180 9.41 11.69 -7.45
C ASN A 180 9.10 11.43 -8.93
N LEU A 181 8.95 10.15 -9.32
CA LEU A 181 8.59 9.75 -10.67
C LEU A 181 7.18 10.22 -11.06
N THR A 182 6.25 10.33 -10.10
CA THR A 182 4.86 10.77 -10.34
C THR A 182 4.69 12.29 -10.42
N VAL A 183 5.71 13.10 -10.08
CA VAL A 183 5.58 14.57 -9.99
C VAL A 183 5.04 15.16 -11.29
N GLU A 184 5.69 14.90 -12.44
CA GLU A 184 5.27 15.48 -13.73
C GLU A 184 3.81 15.11 -14.06
N ALA A 185 3.45 13.82 -13.92
CA ALA A 185 2.11 13.34 -14.20
C ALA A 185 1.08 13.99 -13.28
N THR A 186 1.42 14.17 -11.99
CA THR A 186 0.50 14.76 -11.01
C THR A 186 0.32 16.26 -11.24
N GLN A 187 1.40 17.00 -11.52
CA GLN A 187 1.28 18.43 -11.83
C GLN A 187 0.45 18.65 -13.11
N ASP A 188 0.63 17.81 -14.15
CA ASP A 188 -0.17 17.88 -15.38
C ASP A 188 -1.67 17.59 -15.11
N LEU A 189 -1.99 16.63 -14.23
CA LEU A 189 -3.37 16.27 -13.90
C LEU A 189 -4.04 17.35 -13.02
N THR A 190 -3.28 17.93 -12.10
CA THR A 190 -3.79 18.82 -11.04
C THR A 190 -3.58 20.32 -11.36
N GLU A 191 -3.07 20.64 -12.56
CA GLU A 191 -2.76 22.01 -12.97
C GLU A 191 -1.83 22.75 -11.99
N GLY A 192 -0.90 22.00 -11.40
CA GLY A 192 0.12 22.58 -10.53
C GLY A 192 -0.20 22.61 -9.03
N ALA A 193 -0.99 21.69 -8.50
CA ALA A 193 -1.42 21.68 -7.10
C ALA A 193 -0.29 21.42 -6.06
N GLY A 194 0.97 21.33 -6.46
CA GLY A 194 2.11 21.34 -5.53
C GLY A 194 2.33 20.06 -4.72
N PHE A 195 1.82 18.90 -5.16
CA PHE A 195 2.06 17.61 -4.52
C PHE A 195 2.35 16.49 -5.53
N ALA A 196 2.78 15.34 -5.04
CA ALA A 196 2.99 14.12 -5.83
C ALA A 196 2.20 12.95 -5.23
N VAL A 197 2.07 11.84 -5.95
CA VAL A 197 1.45 10.62 -5.41
C VAL A 197 2.48 9.82 -4.63
N GLY A 198 2.17 9.53 -3.37
CA GLY A 198 2.92 8.64 -2.48
C GLY A 198 2.06 7.45 -2.06
N HIS A 199 1.98 6.41 -2.90
CA HIS A 199 1.13 5.25 -2.66
C HIS A 199 1.83 3.93 -3.07
N GLN A 200 1.09 2.90 -3.46
CA GLN A 200 1.60 1.55 -3.74
C GLN A 200 1.56 1.17 -5.22
N GLN A 201 1.22 2.12 -6.10
CA GLN A 201 1.12 1.99 -7.57
C GLN A 201 1.81 3.16 -8.30
N MET A 202 2.87 3.71 -7.71
CA MET A 202 3.55 4.90 -8.25
C MET A 202 4.16 4.65 -9.63
N LEU A 203 4.79 3.48 -9.84
CA LEU A 203 5.27 3.05 -11.16
C LEU A 203 4.11 2.90 -12.14
N GLY A 204 2.98 2.32 -11.68
CA GLY A 204 1.76 2.17 -12.46
C GLY A 204 1.19 3.52 -12.91
N VAL A 205 1.16 4.51 -12.03
CA VAL A 205 0.75 5.89 -12.34
C VAL A 205 1.62 6.49 -13.45
N TRP A 206 2.94 6.41 -13.29
CA TRP A 206 3.86 6.90 -14.31
C TRP A 206 3.67 6.20 -15.66
N PHE A 207 3.49 4.87 -15.63
CA PHE A 207 3.26 4.10 -16.85
C PHE A 207 1.94 4.51 -17.52
N ALA A 208 0.86 4.65 -16.76
CA ALA A 208 -0.45 5.05 -17.26
C ALA A 208 -0.41 6.44 -17.93
N ASP A 209 0.28 7.41 -17.32
CA ASP A 209 0.50 8.73 -17.90
C ASP A 209 1.27 8.67 -19.23
N LYS A 210 2.41 7.95 -19.25
CA LYS A 210 3.25 7.87 -20.46
C LYS A 210 2.59 7.06 -21.57
N PHE A 211 1.94 5.95 -21.24
CA PHE A 211 1.18 5.14 -22.20
C PHE A 211 -0.03 5.91 -22.74
N GLY A 212 -0.76 6.60 -21.86
CA GLY A 212 -1.86 7.47 -22.25
C GLY A 212 -1.41 8.56 -23.22
N ALA A 213 -0.30 9.24 -22.92
CA ALA A 213 0.27 10.24 -23.81
C ALA A 213 0.71 9.68 -25.18
N TRP A 214 1.30 8.46 -25.18
CA TRP A 214 1.67 7.80 -26.43
C TRP A 214 0.45 7.41 -27.27
N LEU A 215 -0.58 6.85 -26.64
CA LEU A 215 -1.80 6.45 -27.36
C LEU A 215 -2.59 7.66 -27.85
N GLY A 216 -2.71 8.72 -27.05
CA GLY A 216 -3.40 9.96 -27.41
C GLY A 216 -2.79 10.66 -28.63
N LYS A 217 -1.46 10.63 -28.77
CA LYS A 217 -0.77 11.12 -29.96
C LYS A 217 -1.09 10.29 -31.22
N LYS A 218 -1.25 8.96 -31.09
CA LYS A 218 -1.56 8.07 -32.21
C LYS A 218 -3.00 8.19 -32.69
N THR A 219 -3.94 8.39 -31.78
CA THR A 219 -5.37 8.38 -32.11
C THR A 219 -5.90 9.75 -32.54
N LYS A 220 -5.05 10.81 -32.61
CA LYS A 220 -5.47 12.19 -32.79
C LYS A 220 -6.69 12.44 -31.92
N LYS A 221 -6.47 12.85 -30.67
CA LYS A 221 -7.54 13.10 -29.70
C LYS A 221 -8.59 14.00 -30.37
N ASP A 222 -9.67 13.42 -30.87
CA ASP A 222 -10.82 14.17 -31.31
C ASP A 222 -11.45 14.72 -30.04
N LYS A 223 -11.12 16.01 -29.75
CA LYS A 223 -11.67 16.76 -28.60
C LYS A 223 -13.22 16.86 -28.65
N ALA A 224 -13.84 16.34 -29.68
CA ALA A 224 -15.29 16.42 -29.93
C ALA A 224 -16.12 15.24 -29.40
N GLU A 225 -15.51 14.19 -28.86
CA GLU A 225 -16.22 12.99 -28.37
C GLU A 225 -15.92 12.65 -26.90
N ASP A 226 -15.62 13.62 -26.03
CA ASP A 226 -15.86 13.45 -24.61
C ASP A 226 -17.41 13.42 -24.39
N LYS A 227 -18.06 12.38 -24.90
CA LYS A 227 -19.35 11.96 -24.36
C LYS A 227 -19.07 11.66 -22.91
N GLU A 228 -19.46 12.58 -22.03
CA GLU A 228 -19.60 12.31 -20.61
C GLU A 228 -20.34 10.97 -20.50
N LEU A 229 -19.62 9.89 -20.28
CA LEU A 229 -20.19 8.63 -19.86
C LEU A 229 -20.77 8.91 -18.47
N LYS A 230 -21.98 9.49 -18.43
CA LYS A 230 -22.73 9.67 -17.18
C LYS A 230 -22.99 8.28 -16.64
N VAL A 231 -22.10 7.83 -15.80
CA VAL A 231 -22.31 6.62 -14.98
C VAL A 231 -23.43 7.01 -14.03
N GLY A 232 -24.66 6.54 -14.34
CA GLY A 232 -25.89 7.01 -13.69
C GLY A 232 -25.85 6.81 -12.18
N GLY A 233 -26.67 7.60 -11.45
CA GLY A 233 -26.72 7.73 -9.99
C GLY A 233 -26.77 6.44 -9.14
N MET A 234 -26.95 5.27 -9.72
CA MET A 234 -26.84 3.98 -9.04
C MET A 234 -25.39 3.68 -8.57
N LEU A 235 -24.36 4.22 -9.24
CA LEU A 235 -22.97 4.02 -8.85
C LEU A 235 -22.47 5.07 -7.87
N SER A 236 -23.20 6.15 -7.62
CA SER A 236 -22.89 7.10 -6.53
C SER A 236 -22.96 6.45 -5.13
N VAL A 237 -23.65 5.30 -5.00
CA VAL A 237 -23.62 4.45 -3.80
C VAL A 237 -22.19 4.00 -3.46
N LEU A 238 -21.29 3.93 -4.44
CA LEU A 238 -19.89 3.57 -4.23
C LEU A 238 -19.00 4.75 -3.77
N ASP A 239 -19.53 5.96 -3.66
CA ASP A 239 -18.81 7.13 -3.15
C ASP A 239 -18.61 7.04 -1.61
N ASP A 240 -19.52 6.36 -0.90
CA ASP A 240 -19.36 6.07 0.52
C ASP A 240 -18.43 4.87 0.73
N TYR A 241 -17.34 5.08 1.46
CA TYR A 241 -16.32 4.05 1.72
C TYR A 241 -16.89 2.77 2.35
N VAL A 242 -17.77 2.89 3.34
CA VAL A 242 -18.32 1.74 4.09
C VAL A 242 -19.28 0.95 3.21
N VAL A 243 -20.11 1.68 2.47
CA VAL A 243 -21.08 1.08 1.52
C VAL A 243 -20.32 0.41 0.39
N SER A 244 -19.36 1.11 -0.21
CA SER A 244 -18.50 0.61 -1.30
C SER A 244 -17.80 -0.69 -0.91
N VAL A 245 -17.09 -0.69 0.22
CA VAL A 245 -16.44 -1.91 0.74
C VAL A 245 -17.45 -3.03 0.94
N THR A 246 -18.59 -2.76 1.56
CA THR A 246 -19.60 -3.79 1.81
C THR A 246 -20.16 -4.37 0.52
N VAL A 247 -20.55 -3.53 -0.44
CA VAL A 247 -21.09 -3.97 -1.73
C VAL A 247 -20.08 -4.82 -2.50
N ILE A 248 -18.82 -4.34 -2.58
CA ILE A 248 -17.76 -5.07 -3.27
C ILE A 248 -17.49 -6.42 -2.59
N MET A 249 -17.45 -6.45 -1.27
CA MET A 249 -17.24 -7.71 -0.55
C MET A 249 -18.42 -8.67 -0.67
N VAL A 250 -19.66 -8.18 -0.73
CA VAL A 250 -20.83 -9.03 -1.04
C VAL A 250 -20.71 -9.63 -2.44
N LEU A 251 -20.27 -8.85 -3.42
CA LEU A 251 -20.08 -9.35 -4.78
C LEU A 251 -18.95 -10.40 -4.86
N PHE A 252 -17.78 -10.14 -4.28
CA PHE A 252 -16.65 -11.06 -4.37
C PHE A 252 -16.73 -12.19 -3.34
N PHE A 253 -16.75 -11.86 -2.05
CA PHE A 253 -16.79 -12.88 -0.99
C PHE A 253 -18.13 -13.61 -0.96
N GLY A 254 -19.24 -12.89 -1.18
CA GLY A 254 -20.56 -13.50 -1.26
C GLY A 254 -20.64 -14.52 -2.38
N THR A 255 -20.11 -14.20 -3.58
CA THR A 255 -20.05 -15.15 -4.71
C THR A 255 -19.22 -16.39 -4.35
N ILE A 256 -18.05 -16.21 -3.73
CA ILE A 256 -17.22 -17.34 -3.29
C ILE A 256 -17.96 -18.17 -2.24
N MET A 257 -18.63 -17.54 -1.26
CA MET A 257 -19.42 -18.24 -0.24
C MET A 257 -20.56 -19.05 -0.86
N VAL A 258 -21.25 -18.52 -1.88
CA VAL A 258 -22.29 -19.26 -2.64
C VAL A 258 -21.69 -20.49 -3.32
N ILE A 259 -20.52 -20.34 -3.93
CA ILE A 259 -19.80 -21.46 -4.58
C ILE A 259 -19.34 -22.51 -3.56
N LEU A 260 -18.88 -22.09 -2.36
CA LEU A 260 -18.50 -22.99 -1.28
C LEU A 260 -19.69 -23.80 -0.74
N GLY A 261 -20.84 -23.16 -0.65
CA GLY A 261 -22.09 -23.74 -0.18
C GLY A 261 -22.31 -23.64 1.34
N PRO A 262 -23.58 -23.67 1.78
CA PRO A 262 -23.94 -23.47 3.17
C PRO A 262 -23.42 -24.59 4.11
N ASP A 263 -23.38 -25.83 3.65
CA ASP A 263 -23.00 -26.96 4.49
C ASP A 263 -21.54 -26.90 4.91
N LEU A 264 -20.65 -26.58 3.96
CA LEU A 264 -19.22 -26.42 4.24
C LEU A 264 -18.99 -25.21 5.15
N LEU A 265 -19.61 -24.07 4.86
CA LEU A 265 -19.45 -22.86 5.66
C LEU A 265 -20.01 -23.03 7.06
N LYS A 266 -21.05 -23.82 7.25
CA LYS A 266 -21.58 -24.19 8.55
C LYS A 266 -20.60 -25.09 9.36
N GLN A 267 -19.80 -25.90 8.67
CA GLN A 267 -18.76 -26.72 9.33
C GLN A 267 -17.56 -25.87 9.76
N VAL A 268 -17.07 -25.00 8.88
CA VAL A 268 -15.84 -24.23 9.14
C VAL A 268 -16.09 -22.99 10.02
N ASP A 269 -17.35 -22.54 10.13
CA ASP A 269 -17.74 -21.34 10.89
C ASP A 269 -19.00 -21.54 11.71
N LYS A 270 -19.02 -22.60 12.51
CA LYS A 270 -20.15 -22.95 13.37
C LYS A 270 -20.63 -21.80 14.25
N SER A 271 -19.71 -21.03 14.81
CA SER A 271 -19.99 -19.98 15.80
C SER A 271 -20.81 -18.84 15.21
N THR A 272 -20.44 -18.38 14.02
CA THR A 272 -21.14 -17.25 13.38
C THR A 272 -22.32 -17.70 12.54
N PHE A 273 -22.21 -18.84 11.86
CA PHE A 273 -23.31 -19.35 11.07
C PHE A 273 -24.53 -19.68 11.96
N GLY A 274 -24.33 -20.44 13.04
CA GLY A 274 -25.33 -20.71 14.06
C GLY A 274 -26.68 -21.11 13.49
N LYS A 275 -27.71 -20.31 13.81
CA LYS A 275 -29.08 -20.46 13.29
C LYS A 275 -29.42 -19.49 12.14
N LEU A 276 -28.43 -18.77 11.60
CA LEU A 276 -28.67 -17.81 10.52
C LEU A 276 -29.05 -18.52 9.22
N THR A 277 -29.91 -17.86 8.43
CA THR A 277 -30.11 -18.26 7.04
C THR A 277 -28.87 -17.90 6.22
N PHE A 278 -28.62 -18.62 5.15
CA PHE A 278 -27.40 -18.46 4.36
C PHE A 278 -27.20 -17.03 3.80
N PRO A 279 -28.20 -16.35 3.23
CA PRO A 279 -28.03 -14.95 2.80
C PRO A 279 -27.68 -14.00 3.95
N VAL A 280 -28.28 -14.18 5.12
CA VAL A 280 -27.99 -13.37 6.30
C VAL A 280 -26.57 -13.62 6.83
N TYR A 281 -26.10 -14.86 6.76
CA TYR A 281 -24.72 -15.21 7.09
C TYR A 281 -23.73 -14.51 6.17
N ILE A 282 -23.96 -14.54 4.85
CA ILE A 282 -23.12 -13.84 3.85
C ILE A 282 -23.07 -12.35 4.16
N LEU A 283 -24.25 -11.72 4.33
CA LEU A 283 -24.32 -10.29 4.61
C LEU A 283 -23.56 -9.95 5.91
N LYS A 284 -23.74 -10.75 6.98
CA LYS A 284 -23.06 -10.55 8.26
C LYS A 284 -21.55 -10.67 8.15
N ARG A 285 -21.03 -11.60 7.35
CA ARG A 285 -19.59 -11.74 7.12
C ARG A 285 -19.02 -10.57 6.33
N CYS A 286 -19.69 -10.14 5.28
CA CYS A 286 -19.26 -9.00 4.47
C CYS A 286 -19.31 -7.67 5.25
N THR A 287 -20.34 -7.45 6.06
CA THR A 287 -20.42 -6.26 6.94
C THR A 287 -19.38 -6.31 8.06
N SER A 288 -19.09 -7.49 8.64
CA SER A 288 -18.01 -7.65 9.63
C SER A 288 -16.65 -7.30 9.05
N PHE A 289 -16.41 -7.62 7.77
CA PHE A 289 -15.22 -7.20 7.06
C PHE A 289 -15.12 -5.68 6.95
N ALA A 290 -16.21 -5.00 6.55
CA ALA A 290 -16.25 -3.54 6.45
C ALA A 290 -16.00 -2.89 7.82
N VAL A 291 -16.61 -3.41 8.89
CA VAL A 291 -16.36 -2.96 10.28
C VAL A 291 -14.87 -3.10 10.64
N ALA A 292 -14.28 -4.26 10.35
CA ALA A 292 -12.86 -4.51 10.64
C ALA A 292 -11.94 -3.50 9.92
N LEU A 293 -12.23 -3.20 8.66
CA LEU A 293 -11.48 -2.19 7.90
C LEU A 293 -11.65 -0.77 8.46
N VAL A 294 -12.85 -0.39 8.89
CA VAL A 294 -13.11 0.93 9.50
C VAL A 294 -12.31 1.07 10.79
N VAL A 295 -12.35 0.05 11.68
CA VAL A 295 -11.60 0.04 12.93
C VAL A 295 -10.09 0.14 12.66
N LEU A 296 -9.59 -0.70 11.76
CA LEU A 296 -8.18 -0.71 11.35
C LEU A 296 -7.74 0.66 10.82
N LYS A 297 -8.52 1.24 9.89
CA LYS A 297 -8.25 2.56 9.30
C LYS A 297 -8.27 3.67 10.34
N THR A 298 -9.17 3.59 11.32
CA THR A 298 -9.26 4.56 12.43
C THR A 298 -7.99 4.52 13.28
N GLY A 299 -7.53 3.33 13.68
CA GLY A 299 -6.28 3.16 14.41
C GLY A 299 -5.08 3.69 13.65
N ILE A 300 -4.95 3.31 12.38
CA ILE A 300 -3.88 3.82 11.51
C ILE A 300 -3.90 5.36 11.46
N ARG A 301 -5.04 5.98 11.18
CA ARG A 301 -5.15 7.44 11.08
C ARG A 301 -4.74 8.14 12.37
N MET A 302 -5.09 7.57 13.52
CA MET A 302 -4.79 8.16 14.82
C MET A 302 -3.28 8.22 15.07
N PHE A 303 -2.56 7.11 15.04
CA PHE A 303 -1.12 7.13 15.33
C PHE A 303 -0.28 7.71 14.20
N VAL A 304 -0.67 7.46 12.95
CA VAL A 304 0.04 8.01 11.79
C VAL A 304 -0.14 9.52 11.68
N GLY A 305 -1.30 10.06 12.08
CA GLY A 305 -1.49 11.51 12.15
C GLY A 305 -0.45 12.17 13.04
N GLU A 306 -0.27 11.65 14.25
CA GLU A 306 0.73 12.15 15.21
C GLU A 306 2.19 11.97 14.70
N LEU A 307 2.44 10.82 14.06
CA LEU A 307 3.75 10.52 13.49
C LEU A 307 4.08 11.48 12.33
N THR A 308 3.12 11.71 11.43
CA THR A 308 3.28 12.63 10.29
C THR A 308 3.50 14.05 10.75
N GLU A 309 2.74 14.54 11.74
CA GLU A 309 2.93 15.87 12.31
C GLU A 309 4.33 16.02 12.92
N SER A 310 4.84 14.97 13.60
CA SER A 310 6.21 14.96 14.11
C SER A 310 7.25 15.05 12.98
N PHE A 311 7.01 14.38 11.87
CA PHE A 311 7.91 14.39 10.71
C PHE A 311 7.83 15.69 9.91
N GLU A 312 6.64 16.19 9.64
CA GLU A 312 6.44 17.44 8.87
C GLU A 312 7.07 18.62 9.59
N GLY A 313 6.89 18.71 10.90
CA GLY A 313 7.50 19.78 11.68
C GLY A 313 9.03 19.77 11.64
N ILE A 314 9.65 18.57 11.66
CA ILE A 314 11.11 18.43 11.52
C ILE A 314 11.54 18.78 10.09
N SER A 315 10.80 18.34 9.09
CA SER A 315 11.16 18.48 7.68
C SER A 315 10.92 19.88 7.11
N SER A 316 9.83 20.54 7.47
CA SER A 316 9.48 21.89 6.96
C SER A 316 10.53 22.93 7.28
N SER A 317 11.24 22.76 8.40
CA SER A 317 12.32 23.67 8.80
C SER A 317 13.59 23.53 7.94
N PHE A 318 13.80 22.35 7.30
CA PHE A 318 15.07 22.02 6.62
C PHE A 318 14.90 21.76 5.11
N LEU A 319 13.68 21.52 4.60
CA LEU A 319 13.43 21.03 3.24
C LEU A 319 12.58 21.99 2.39
N LYS A 320 12.83 23.29 2.47
CA LYS A 320 12.14 24.28 1.62
C LYS A 320 12.21 23.88 0.13
N GLY A 321 11.06 23.91 -0.59
CA GLY A 321 10.96 23.52 -2.00
C GLY A 321 10.97 22.00 -2.23
N SER A 322 10.65 21.17 -1.23
CA SER A 322 10.23 19.79 -1.43
C SER A 322 8.71 19.71 -1.64
N LEU A 323 8.28 18.71 -2.40
CA LEU A 323 6.87 18.43 -2.64
C LEU A 323 6.41 17.28 -1.73
N PRO A 324 5.27 17.40 -1.01
CA PRO A 324 4.72 16.26 -0.30
C PRO A 324 4.21 15.21 -1.28
N ALA A 325 4.53 13.94 -1.03
CA ALA A 325 3.95 12.82 -1.73
C ALA A 325 2.83 12.23 -0.87
N VAL A 326 1.58 12.50 -1.30
CA VAL A 326 0.36 12.23 -0.55
C VAL A 326 -0.42 11.04 -1.09
N ASP A 327 -1.50 10.66 -0.41
CA ASP A 327 -2.40 9.59 -0.84
C ASP A 327 -2.96 9.84 -2.25
N CYS A 328 -3.05 8.79 -3.05
CA CYS A 328 -3.55 8.86 -4.42
C CYS A 328 -5.00 9.40 -4.53
N ALA A 329 -5.81 9.22 -3.49
CA ALA A 329 -7.17 9.75 -3.45
C ALA A 329 -7.22 11.29 -3.52
N ALA A 330 -6.14 11.98 -3.14
CA ALA A 330 -6.05 13.44 -3.29
C ALA A 330 -6.18 13.90 -4.75
N THR A 331 -5.86 13.04 -5.72
CA THR A 331 -5.94 13.36 -7.15
C THR A 331 -7.35 13.24 -7.73
N TYR A 332 -8.28 12.59 -7.03
CA TYR A 332 -9.61 12.28 -7.60
C TYR A 332 -10.48 13.50 -7.82
N SER A 333 -10.24 14.59 -7.07
CA SER A 333 -10.97 15.85 -7.23
C SER A 333 -10.51 16.69 -8.43
N PHE A 334 -9.39 16.34 -9.07
CA PHE A 334 -8.81 17.13 -10.16
C PHE A 334 -9.08 16.55 -11.55
N GLY A 335 -9.46 15.31 -11.65
CA GLY A 335 -9.72 14.68 -12.93
C GLY A 335 -11.18 14.30 -13.13
N ASP A 336 -11.47 13.63 -14.25
CA ASP A 336 -12.80 13.16 -14.57
C ASP A 336 -13.27 12.09 -13.55
N SER A 337 -14.35 12.37 -12.83
CA SER A 337 -14.93 11.46 -11.83
C SER A 337 -15.36 10.11 -12.43
N ASN A 338 -15.80 10.10 -13.70
CA ASN A 338 -16.14 8.88 -14.39
C ASN A 338 -14.89 8.00 -14.64
N ALA A 339 -13.73 8.61 -14.83
CA ALA A 339 -12.49 7.87 -15.06
C ALA A 339 -12.09 7.03 -13.85
N THR A 340 -12.35 7.48 -12.62
CA THR A 340 -12.10 6.69 -11.40
C THR A 340 -13.01 5.48 -11.33
N THR A 341 -14.31 5.65 -11.58
CA THR A 341 -15.31 4.57 -11.58
C THR A 341 -15.07 3.56 -12.70
N LEU A 342 -14.80 4.04 -13.91
CA LEU A 342 -14.49 3.17 -15.06
C LEU A 342 -13.15 2.45 -14.86
N GLY A 343 -12.16 3.13 -14.27
CA GLY A 343 -10.88 2.51 -13.92
C GLY A 343 -11.07 1.32 -12.98
N PHE A 344 -11.87 1.47 -11.94
CA PHE A 344 -12.28 0.38 -11.05
C PHE A 344 -12.95 -0.76 -11.83
N ILE A 345 -13.95 -0.47 -12.67
CA ILE A 345 -14.71 -1.49 -13.41
C ILE A 345 -13.79 -2.30 -14.33
N PHE A 346 -12.97 -1.63 -15.15
CA PHE A 346 -12.08 -2.33 -16.07
C PHE A 346 -10.91 -3.02 -15.37
N GLY A 347 -10.45 -2.50 -14.24
CA GLY A 347 -9.51 -3.20 -13.38
C GLY A 347 -10.09 -4.49 -12.80
N ALA A 348 -11.36 -4.45 -12.35
CA ALA A 348 -12.07 -5.63 -11.90
C ALA A 348 -12.20 -6.68 -12.99
N VAL A 349 -12.51 -6.27 -14.23
CA VAL A 349 -12.53 -7.19 -15.40
C VAL A 349 -11.18 -7.85 -15.59
N GLY A 350 -10.08 -7.09 -15.54
CA GLY A 350 -8.73 -7.64 -15.64
C GLY A 350 -8.41 -8.65 -14.52
N GLN A 351 -8.77 -8.34 -13.28
CA GLN A 351 -8.60 -9.27 -12.16
C GLN A 351 -9.41 -10.55 -12.32
N LEU A 352 -10.68 -10.45 -12.75
CA LEU A 352 -11.53 -11.62 -12.99
C LEU A 352 -10.98 -12.52 -14.11
N ILE A 353 -10.49 -11.93 -15.20
CA ILE A 353 -9.82 -12.69 -16.28
C ILE A 353 -8.62 -13.45 -15.75
N ALA A 354 -7.77 -12.78 -14.94
CA ALA A 354 -6.60 -13.42 -14.35
C ALA A 354 -6.95 -14.54 -13.38
N ILE A 355 -7.97 -14.35 -12.53
CA ILE A 355 -8.48 -15.38 -11.60
C ILE A 355 -9.02 -16.58 -12.39
N ALA A 356 -9.81 -16.35 -13.44
CA ALA A 356 -10.28 -17.41 -14.32
C ALA A 356 -9.10 -18.17 -14.95
N GLY A 357 -8.06 -17.45 -15.39
CA GLY A 357 -6.82 -18.07 -15.88
C GLY A 357 -6.16 -18.94 -14.83
N LEU A 358 -5.97 -18.46 -13.59
CA LEU A 358 -5.40 -19.26 -12.50
C LEU A 358 -6.19 -20.56 -12.25
N LEU A 359 -7.53 -20.49 -12.32
CA LEU A 359 -8.39 -21.66 -12.17
C LEU A 359 -8.25 -22.66 -13.33
N ILE A 360 -8.30 -22.15 -14.57
CA ILE A 360 -8.19 -22.98 -15.79
C ILE A 360 -6.85 -23.72 -15.84
N PHE A 361 -5.77 -23.01 -15.50
CA PHE A 361 -4.41 -23.57 -15.48
C PHE A 361 -4.07 -24.31 -14.17
N LYS A 362 -5.06 -24.53 -13.30
CA LYS A 362 -4.90 -25.26 -12.02
C LYS A 362 -3.75 -24.73 -11.18
N SER A 363 -3.70 -23.41 -11.00
CA SER A 363 -2.73 -22.78 -10.12
C SER A 363 -2.79 -23.39 -8.71
N PRO A 364 -1.65 -23.62 -8.05
CA PRO A 364 -1.64 -24.08 -6.66
C PRO A 364 -2.14 -23.01 -5.67
N LEU A 365 -2.38 -21.79 -6.15
CA LEU A 365 -2.74 -20.65 -5.35
C LEU A 365 -3.98 -19.96 -5.94
N MET A 366 -4.97 -19.68 -5.09
CA MET A 366 -6.13 -18.83 -5.40
C MET A 366 -5.89 -17.40 -4.91
N ILE A 367 -6.02 -16.44 -5.80
CA ILE A 367 -5.95 -15.01 -5.43
C ILE A 367 -7.34 -14.44 -5.25
N ILE A 368 -7.55 -13.75 -4.14
CA ILE A 368 -8.79 -13.06 -3.81
C ILE A 368 -8.48 -11.57 -3.75
N PRO A 369 -8.98 -10.74 -4.68
CA PRO A 369 -8.78 -9.30 -4.64
C PRO A 369 -9.45 -8.68 -3.43
N GLY A 370 -8.70 -7.84 -2.71
CA GLY A 370 -9.23 -6.96 -1.69
C GLY A 370 -9.63 -5.60 -2.26
N PHE A 371 -10.14 -4.72 -1.39
CA PHE A 371 -10.69 -3.44 -1.81
C PHE A 371 -9.64 -2.48 -2.39
N VAL A 372 -8.46 -2.42 -1.78
CA VAL A 372 -7.46 -1.39 -2.14
C VAL A 372 -6.89 -1.61 -3.54
N PRO A 373 -6.36 -2.79 -3.92
CA PRO A 373 -5.91 -3.02 -5.29
C PRO A 373 -7.05 -2.93 -6.31
N LEU A 374 -8.24 -3.42 -5.94
CA LEU A 374 -9.38 -3.44 -6.83
C LEU A 374 -9.87 -2.02 -7.16
N PHE A 375 -10.06 -1.18 -6.15
CA PHE A 375 -10.61 0.17 -6.30
C PHE A 375 -9.49 1.22 -6.46
N TYR A 376 -8.69 1.47 -5.41
CA TYR A 376 -7.77 2.62 -5.39
C TYR A 376 -6.70 2.58 -6.48
N ASP A 377 -6.11 1.42 -6.74
CA ASP A 377 -5.09 1.32 -7.79
C ASP A 377 -5.69 1.60 -9.16
N ASN A 378 -6.78 0.88 -9.49
CA ASN A 378 -7.35 0.94 -10.83
C ASN A 378 -8.08 2.27 -11.08
N ALA A 379 -8.71 2.87 -10.06
CA ALA A 379 -9.27 4.22 -10.15
C ALA A 379 -8.17 5.25 -10.44
N THR A 380 -7.04 5.17 -9.72
CA THR A 380 -5.91 6.07 -9.95
C THR A 380 -5.30 5.86 -11.34
N ILE A 381 -5.00 4.63 -11.72
CA ILE A 381 -4.43 4.30 -13.04
C ILE A 381 -5.37 4.75 -14.16
N GLY A 382 -6.69 4.53 -14.00
CA GLY A 382 -7.70 4.98 -14.93
C GLY A 382 -7.71 6.49 -15.12
N LEU A 383 -7.63 7.23 -14.01
CA LEU A 383 -7.59 8.68 -14.00
C LEU A 383 -6.40 9.23 -14.81
N TYR A 384 -5.20 8.74 -14.53
CA TYR A 384 -3.97 9.19 -15.21
C TYR A 384 -3.92 8.76 -16.68
N ALA A 385 -4.38 7.54 -17.01
CA ALA A 385 -4.45 7.08 -18.38
C ALA A 385 -5.46 7.90 -19.21
N ASN A 386 -6.64 8.21 -18.62
CA ASN A 386 -7.69 9.00 -19.27
C ASN A 386 -7.23 10.44 -19.54
N ASN A 387 -6.50 11.06 -18.61
CA ASN A 387 -6.06 12.45 -18.70
C ASN A 387 -5.36 12.77 -20.04
N LYS A 388 -4.49 11.86 -20.52
CA LYS A 388 -3.73 12.06 -21.77
C LYS A 388 -4.19 11.21 -22.93
N GLY A 389 -4.76 10.04 -22.68
CA GLY A 389 -5.07 9.03 -23.69
C GLY A 389 -6.56 8.74 -23.90
N GLY A 390 -7.44 9.37 -23.13
CA GLY A 390 -8.88 9.18 -23.19
C GLY A 390 -9.32 7.77 -22.77
N PHE A 391 -10.58 7.46 -23.00
CA PHE A 391 -11.24 6.21 -22.59
C PHE A 391 -10.50 4.95 -23.05
N LYS A 392 -9.95 4.94 -24.26
CA LYS A 392 -9.23 3.77 -24.80
C LYS A 392 -7.97 3.45 -23.99
N ALA A 393 -7.21 4.46 -23.58
CA ALA A 393 -6.04 4.27 -22.74
C ALA A 393 -6.42 3.79 -21.33
N LEU A 394 -7.49 4.35 -20.76
CA LEU A 394 -8.06 3.91 -19.50
C LEU A 394 -8.38 2.41 -19.53
N VAL A 395 -9.16 1.95 -20.51
CA VAL A 395 -9.55 0.53 -20.62
C VAL A 395 -8.32 -0.39 -20.69
N ILE A 396 -7.35 -0.07 -21.54
CA ILE A 396 -6.16 -0.90 -21.72
C ILE A 396 -5.31 -0.92 -20.45
N CYS A 397 -5.06 0.24 -19.85
CA CYS A 397 -4.24 0.34 -18.64
C CYS A 397 -4.89 -0.36 -17.44
N CYS A 398 -6.20 -0.21 -17.26
CA CYS A 398 -6.89 -0.79 -16.10
C CYS A 398 -7.06 -2.30 -16.22
N ILE A 399 -7.41 -2.83 -17.41
CA ILE A 399 -7.42 -4.29 -17.62
C ILE A 399 -6.03 -4.87 -17.42
N GLY A 400 -5.01 -4.24 -17.98
CA GLY A 400 -3.61 -4.65 -17.79
C GLY A 400 -3.17 -4.60 -16.33
N SER A 401 -3.53 -3.55 -15.60
CA SER A 401 -3.29 -3.42 -14.17
C SER A 401 -3.94 -4.56 -13.39
N GLY A 402 -5.22 -4.82 -13.61
CA GLY A 402 -5.95 -5.91 -12.94
C GLY A 402 -5.34 -7.29 -13.20
N LEU A 403 -4.94 -7.57 -14.45
CA LEU A 403 -4.22 -8.79 -14.80
C LEU A 403 -2.89 -8.92 -14.03
N LEU A 404 -2.09 -7.87 -14.02
CA LEU A 404 -0.78 -7.85 -13.36
C LEU A 404 -0.90 -7.94 -11.84
N GLN A 405 -1.90 -7.29 -11.23
CA GLN A 405 -2.16 -7.39 -9.80
C GLN A 405 -2.37 -8.83 -9.35
N VAL A 406 -3.16 -9.61 -10.07
CA VAL A 406 -3.46 -10.99 -9.72
C VAL A 406 -2.29 -11.92 -10.07
N LEU A 407 -1.81 -11.92 -11.31
CA LEU A 407 -0.77 -12.84 -11.77
C LEU A 407 0.58 -12.55 -11.11
N GLY A 408 0.94 -11.27 -11.01
CA GLY A 408 2.17 -10.85 -10.36
C GLY A 408 2.14 -11.10 -8.85
N SER A 409 0.98 -10.89 -8.20
CA SER A 409 0.83 -11.25 -6.78
C SER A 409 0.92 -12.75 -6.55
N ALA A 410 0.38 -13.59 -7.44
CA ALA A 410 0.53 -15.04 -7.33
C ALA A 410 2.03 -15.44 -7.34
N ALA A 411 2.81 -14.87 -8.26
CA ALA A 411 4.25 -15.09 -8.31
C ALA A 411 4.98 -14.53 -7.06
N ALA A 412 4.59 -13.33 -6.60
CA ALA A 412 5.15 -12.70 -5.41
C ALA A 412 4.87 -13.51 -4.13
N ILE A 413 3.65 -14.00 -3.97
CA ILE A 413 3.24 -14.80 -2.80
C ILE A 413 4.04 -16.08 -2.71
N LEU A 414 4.27 -16.75 -3.85
CA LEU A 414 5.13 -17.95 -3.90
C LEU A 414 6.60 -17.60 -3.60
N LEU A 415 7.11 -16.51 -4.17
CA LEU A 415 8.49 -16.07 -3.95
C LEU A 415 8.74 -15.67 -2.50
N PHE A 416 7.79 -14.96 -1.88
CA PHE A 416 7.90 -14.39 -0.54
C PHE A 416 7.26 -15.27 0.54
N GLN A 417 6.81 -16.48 0.19
CA GLN A 417 6.22 -17.46 1.09
C GLN A 417 5.08 -16.89 1.96
N MET A 418 4.20 -16.09 1.34
CA MET A 418 3.09 -15.44 2.04
C MET A 418 1.81 -16.30 2.11
N ALA A 419 1.74 -17.40 1.35
CA ALA A 419 0.56 -18.26 1.29
C ALA A 419 0.09 -18.76 2.67
N PRO A 420 0.97 -19.26 3.58
CA PRO A 420 0.55 -19.74 4.89
C PRO A 420 -0.08 -18.65 5.78
N PHE A 421 0.19 -17.38 5.47
CA PHE A 421 -0.29 -16.24 6.25
C PHE A 421 -1.56 -15.61 5.66
N GLY A 422 -2.01 -16.05 4.48
CA GLY A 422 -3.30 -15.71 3.85
C GLY A 422 -3.42 -14.29 3.32
N GLY A 423 -2.35 -13.51 3.24
CA GLY A 423 -2.40 -12.12 2.78
C GLY A 423 -1.13 -11.65 2.08
N TYR A 424 -1.30 -10.69 1.13
CA TYR A 424 -0.21 -9.98 0.48
C TYR A 424 -0.68 -8.58 0.06
N VAL A 425 0.24 -7.65 -0.21
CA VAL A 425 -0.09 -6.26 -0.56
C VAL A 425 -0.92 -6.17 -1.84
N GLY A 426 -0.45 -6.76 -2.92
CA GLY A 426 -1.18 -6.94 -4.18
C GLY A 426 -1.39 -5.73 -5.05
N ASN A 427 -0.98 -4.53 -4.62
CA ASN A 427 -0.99 -3.32 -5.44
C ASN A 427 0.03 -3.46 -6.59
N LEU A 428 -0.13 -2.68 -7.66
CA LEU A 428 0.57 -2.89 -8.92
C LEU A 428 2.10 -2.93 -8.77
N ASP A 429 2.71 -2.00 -8.03
CA ASP A 429 4.17 -2.00 -7.84
C ASP A 429 4.64 -3.22 -7.01
N TRP A 430 3.81 -3.68 -6.07
CA TRP A 430 4.07 -4.86 -5.23
C TRP A 430 3.83 -6.18 -5.97
N ALA A 431 3.01 -6.16 -6.99
CA ALA A 431 2.79 -7.29 -7.88
C ALA A 431 3.82 -7.36 -9.03
N THR A 432 4.54 -6.28 -9.32
CA THR A 432 5.45 -6.20 -10.47
C THR A 432 6.90 -5.89 -10.07
N LEU A 433 7.15 -4.70 -9.52
CA LEU A 433 8.50 -4.23 -9.17
C LEU A 433 9.13 -5.04 -8.02
N TRP A 434 8.39 -5.22 -6.92
CA TRP A 434 8.90 -5.90 -5.74
C TRP A 434 9.28 -7.36 -5.97
N PRO A 435 8.54 -8.18 -6.74
CA PRO A 435 8.99 -9.52 -7.13
C PRO A 435 10.29 -9.52 -7.93
N VAL A 436 10.48 -8.56 -8.84
CA VAL A 436 11.73 -8.42 -9.61
C VAL A 436 12.90 -8.09 -8.70
N MET A 437 12.72 -7.12 -7.78
CA MET A 437 13.74 -6.81 -6.76
C MET A 437 13.99 -8.02 -5.85
N GLY A 438 12.93 -8.72 -5.45
CA GLY A 438 13.00 -9.95 -4.66
C GLY A 438 13.80 -11.05 -5.32
N LEU A 439 13.68 -11.25 -6.63
CA LEU A 439 14.51 -12.19 -7.38
C LEU A 439 15.99 -11.76 -7.36
N ALA A 440 16.30 -10.48 -7.61
CA ALA A 440 17.66 -9.99 -7.50
C ALA A 440 18.26 -10.23 -6.12
N ILE A 441 17.48 -9.96 -5.05
CA ILE A 441 17.91 -10.17 -3.66
C ILE A 441 18.04 -11.68 -3.34
N LYS A 442 17.13 -12.51 -3.83
CA LYS A 442 17.19 -13.96 -3.61
C LYS A 442 18.48 -14.59 -4.15
N TYR A 443 18.93 -14.16 -5.33
CA TYR A 443 20.10 -14.75 -5.97
C TYR A 443 21.42 -14.04 -5.62
N LEU A 444 21.38 -12.76 -5.30
CA LEU A 444 22.57 -11.95 -5.06
C LEU A 444 22.70 -11.47 -3.60
N ALA A 445 21.72 -11.77 -2.74
CA ALA A 445 21.69 -11.35 -1.33
C ALA A 445 21.89 -9.82 -1.17
N VAL A 446 22.78 -9.38 -0.29
CA VAL A 446 23.06 -7.94 -0.04
C VAL A 446 23.48 -7.20 -1.31
N PRO A 447 24.39 -7.70 -2.16
CA PRO A 447 24.68 -7.10 -3.46
C PRO A 447 23.45 -6.88 -4.33
N GLY A 448 22.46 -7.79 -4.32
CA GLY A 448 21.19 -7.64 -5.04
C GLY A 448 20.35 -6.47 -4.53
N ALA A 449 20.26 -6.29 -3.22
CA ALA A 449 19.57 -5.16 -2.61
C ALA A 449 20.27 -3.83 -2.95
N VAL A 450 21.59 -3.79 -2.86
CA VAL A 450 22.39 -2.61 -3.26
C VAL A 450 22.21 -2.28 -4.73
N LEU A 451 22.22 -3.29 -5.61
CA LEU A 451 21.96 -3.10 -7.04
C LEU A 451 20.57 -2.48 -7.28
N CYS A 452 19.53 -2.95 -6.58
CA CYS A 452 18.19 -2.37 -6.66
C CYS A 452 18.17 -0.89 -6.23
N ILE A 453 18.83 -0.56 -5.11
CA ILE A 453 18.94 0.82 -4.62
C ILE A 453 19.63 1.71 -5.67
N VAL A 454 20.77 1.28 -6.19
CA VAL A 454 21.52 2.03 -7.20
C VAL A 454 20.71 2.20 -8.50
N ALA A 455 20.07 1.12 -8.97
CA ALA A 455 19.23 1.18 -10.16
C ALA A 455 18.06 2.18 -10.00
N MET A 456 17.41 2.18 -8.84
CA MET A 456 16.35 3.16 -8.55
C MET A 456 16.90 4.59 -8.53
N LEU A 457 18.04 4.86 -7.91
CA LEU A 457 18.63 6.20 -7.84
C LEU A 457 19.07 6.76 -9.21
N VAL A 458 19.23 5.93 -10.23
CA VAL A 458 19.47 6.38 -11.62
C VAL A 458 18.22 7.05 -12.23
N ILE A 459 17.00 6.64 -11.82
CA ILE A 459 15.74 7.12 -12.41
C ILE A 459 15.61 8.65 -12.30
N PRO A 460 15.74 9.31 -11.14
CA PRO A 460 15.64 10.76 -11.04
C PRO A 460 16.73 11.50 -11.81
N GLN A 461 17.92 10.91 -11.99
CA GLN A 461 18.97 11.48 -12.84
C GLN A 461 18.54 11.53 -14.31
N LEU A 462 17.87 10.46 -14.79
CA LEU A 462 17.34 10.40 -16.14
C LEU A 462 16.18 11.37 -16.34
N GLN A 463 15.29 11.53 -15.35
CA GLN A 463 14.23 12.54 -15.39
C GLN A 463 14.81 13.96 -15.47
N TYR A 464 15.77 14.28 -14.61
CA TYR A 464 16.42 15.59 -14.60
C TYR A 464 17.09 15.91 -15.94
N ARG A 465 17.76 14.94 -16.59
CA ARG A 465 18.39 15.15 -17.90
C ARG A 465 17.42 15.54 -19.02
N LYS A 466 16.16 15.13 -18.90
CA LYS A 466 15.11 15.42 -19.90
C LYS A 466 14.49 16.81 -19.75
N ASN A 467 14.49 17.39 -18.55
CA ASN A 467 13.83 18.65 -18.24
C ASN A 467 14.64 19.48 -17.23
N LYS A 468 15.88 19.84 -17.58
CA LYS A 468 16.80 20.49 -16.64
C LYS A 468 16.33 21.86 -16.15
N GLU A 469 15.73 22.65 -17.04
CA GLU A 469 15.38 24.06 -16.76
C GLU A 469 14.24 24.17 -15.75
N ASN A 470 13.19 23.36 -15.87
CA ASN A 470 12.01 23.44 -15.02
C ASN A 470 11.93 22.35 -13.96
N TYR A 471 12.91 21.46 -13.88
CA TYR A 471 12.83 20.27 -13.05
C TYR A 471 12.54 20.57 -11.57
N PHE A 472 13.21 21.56 -10.98
CA PHE A 472 13.04 21.91 -9.58
C PHE A 472 11.92 22.90 -9.29
N ASN A 473 11.41 23.57 -10.33
CA ASN A 473 10.35 24.59 -10.18
C ASN A 473 8.95 23.99 -10.40
N LEU A 474 8.87 22.81 -11.00
CA LEU A 474 7.59 22.18 -11.31
C LEU A 474 6.83 21.81 -10.03
N GLY A 475 5.65 22.39 -9.84
CA GLY A 475 4.79 22.20 -8.68
C GLY A 475 5.13 23.08 -7.47
N LEU A 476 6.03 24.06 -7.63
CA LEU A 476 6.26 25.12 -6.65
C LEU A 476 5.58 26.39 -7.17
N ASP A 477 4.92 27.12 -6.26
CA ASP A 477 4.37 28.44 -6.59
C ASP A 477 5.51 29.37 -7.05
N GLU A 478 5.27 30.12 -8.11
CA GLU A 478 6.18 31.20 -8.50
C GLU A 478 6.15 32.25 -7.37
N GLU A 479 7.28 32.38 -6.60
CA GLU A 479 7.44 33.42 -5.60
C GLU A 479 7.51 34.82 -6.26
#